data_48c98d391d1d3e0a08a014f87db62b48
#
_entry.id   48c98d391d1d3e0a08a014f87db62b48
#
_cell.length_a   1.000
_cell.length_b   1.000
_cell.length_c   1.000
_cell.angle_alpha   90.00
_cell.angle_beta   90.00
_cell.angle_gamma   90.00
#
_symmetry.space_group_name_H-M   'P 1'
#
loop_
_entity.id
_entity.type
_entity.pdbx_description
1 polymer ?
#
loop_
_entity_poly.entity_id
_entity_poly.type
_entity_poly.pdbx_seq_one_letter_code
_entity_poly.pdbx_strand_id
1 'polypeptide(L)'
;MSSPTTAEKTQSEFPDLVYTKLPSTEDHPLFAFKGFKPGLIILPKGHVLSEGLRAFGVPTAFDRDVAIPMRDSIKLYADIFRPAGSNVAKVPAIIPWSPYGKTGTGPQQYHTMAPFNAGLSRGRTSGYQKFEAPDPAEWCERGYAIVNIDARGAGMSEGNISFWGQQEAEDIYDTIEWLSKQPWCNGSVAMAGNSWLSIAQINFASRLSHPALKALAPWESLTDPYRDTMTRGGMPYNRAFQKLIISGFAGPNYAENLSEMLDKRPLYDSFWESKRIKTENIGDIPLYLLASYSSGLHTKGSFHTFRTAKSSRKWLRVHPYQEWYDLYRPEITDELQRYFDRYCKGIENGWEHKTPPVRLSLLGF
;
A
#
# COMPACT_ATOMS: atom_id res chain seq x y z
N MET A 1 -28.71 -9.74 -18.88
CA MET A 1 -28.30 -8.65 -17.98
C MET A 1 -27.04 -9.10 -17.28
N SER A 2 -25.99 -8.29 -17.27
CA SER A 2 -24.78 -8.61 -16.49
C SER A 2 -25.10 -8.59 -14.98
N SER A 3 -24.45 -9.43 -14.21
CA SER A 3 -24.55 -9.37 -12.74
C SER A 3 -24.08 -8.02 -12.22
N PRO A 4 -24.73 -7.44 -11.19
CA PRO A 4 -24.31 -6.16 -10.64
C PRO A 4 -22.88 -6.23 -10.08
N THR A 5 -22.12 -5.16 -10.31
CA THR A 5 -20.77 -5.00 -9.75
C THR A 5 -20.79 -4.89 -8.23
N THR A 6 -19.63 -5.06 -7.59
CA THR A 6 -19.52 -4.90 -6.14
C THR A 6 -19.83 -3.47 -5.70
N ALA A 7 -19.46 -2.45 -6.47
CA ALA A 7 -19.81 -1.07 -6.21
C ALA A 7 -21.35 -0.84 -6.26
N GLU A 8 -22.02 -1.39 -7.28
CA GLU A 8 -23.49 -1.31 -7.38
C GLU A 8 -24.20 -2.03 -6.24
N LYS A 9 -23.72 -3.21 -5.83
CA LYS A 9 -24.23 -3.94 -4.66
C LYS A 9 -24.08 -3.13 -3.37
N THR A 10 -22.89 -2.56 -3.14
CA THR A 10 -22.62 -1.73 -1.96
C THR A 10 -23.51 -0.49 -1.95
N GLN A 11 -23.70 0.18 -3.08
CA GLN A 11 -24.60 1.33 -3.18
C GLN A 11 -26.07 0.94 -2.96
N SER A 12 -26.48 -0.25 -3.39
CA SER A 12 -27.83 -0.78 -3.15
C SER A 12 -28.04 -1.16 -1.68
N GLU A 13 -27.03 -1.73 -1.03
CA GLU A 13 -27.09 -2.10 0.39
C GLU A 13 -27.06 -0.87 1.32
N PHE A 14 -26.30 0.15 0.94
CA PHE A 14 -26.14 1.41 1.69
C PHE A 14 -26.48 2.62 0.79
N PRO A 15 -27.77 2.88 0.51
CA PRO A 15 -28.18 3.95 -0.41
C PRO A 15 -27.89 5.36 0.13
N ASP A 16 -27.58 5.48 1.41
CA ASP A 16 -27.22 6.71 2.11
C ASP A 16 -25.70 7.00 2.13
N LEU A 17 -24.89 6.24 1.37
CA LEU A 17 -23.46 6.50 1.23
C LEU A 17 -23.17 7.95 0.83
N VAL A 18 -22.18 8.53 1.49
CA VAL A 18 -21.73 9.89 1.23
C VAL A 18 -20.37 9.87 0.57
N TYR A 19 -20.24 10.66 -0.48
CA TYR A 19 -19.00 10.84 -1.23
C TYR A 19 -18.61 12.33 -1.27
N THR A 20 -17.32 12.60 -1.15
CA THR A 20 -16.74 13.94 -1.31
C THR A 20 -16.03 14.03 -2.63
N LYS A 21 -16.26 15.10 -3.41
CA LYS A 21 -15.51 15.39 -4.63
C LYS A 21 -14.04 15.60 -4.32
N LEU A 22 -13.17 14.96 -5.09
CA LEU A 22 -11.73 15.15 -4.98
C LEU A 22 -11.26 16.43 -5.67
N PRO A 23 -10.17 17.06 -5.20
CA PRO A 23 -9.50 18.14 -5.92
C PRO A 23 -8.87 17.60 -7.22
N SER A 24 -8.57 18.49 -8.17
CA SER A 24 -7.87 18.10 -9.41
C SER A 24 -6.46 17.61 -9.10
N THR A 25 -5.94 16.73 -9.94
CA THR A 25 -4.56 16.23 -9.84
C THR A 25 -3.53 17.31 -10.12
N GLU A 26 -3.84 18.26 -11.01
CA GLU A 26 -2.96 19.31 -11.49
C GLU A 26 -2.66 20.33 -10.40
N ASP A 27 -3.68 20.67 -9.60
CA ASP A 27 -3.58 21.72 -8.59
C ASP A 27 -3.24 21.17 -7.19
N HIS A 28 -3.16 19.84 -7.04
CA HIS A 28 -2.99 19.23 -5.73
C HIS A 28 -1.50 19.20 -5.30
N PRO A 29 -1.12 19.93 -4.24
CA PRO A 29 0.30 20.11 -3.89
C PRO A 29 0.99 18.80 -3.45
N LEU A 30 0.24 17.82 -2.94
CA LEU A 30 0.78 16.56 -2.42
C LEU A 30 0.73 15.42 -3.45
N PHE A 31 0.08 15.60 -4.60
CA PHE A 31 -0.15 14.50 -5.54
C PHE A 31 0.97 14.32 -6.58
N ALA A 32 1.84 15.30 -6.75
CA ALA A 32 3.01 15.25 -7.66
C ALA A 32 2.68 14.91 -9.12
N PHE A 33 1.50 15.26 -9.60
CA PHE A 33 1.06 14.91 -10.95
C PHE A 33 1.95 15.57 -12.03
N LYS A 34 2.45 14.75 -12.97
CA LYS A 34 3.32 15.18 -14.08
C LYS A 34 2.64 15.09 -15.45
N GLY A 35 1.30 15.07 -15.46
CA GLY A 35 0.49 14.81 -16.64
C GLY A 35 0.38 13.32 -16.95
N PHE A 36 -0.69 12.96 -17.67
CA PHE A 36 -0.92 11.60 -18.15
C PHE A 36 -0.12 11.39 -19.44
N LYS A 37 0.87 10.49 -19.42
CA LYS A 37 1.84 10.27 -20.52
C LYS A 37 2.22 8.79 -20.58
N PRO A 38 1.33 7.90 -21.05
CA PRO A 38 1.65 6.48 -21.20
C PRO A 38 2.89 6.25 -22.08
N GLY A 39 3.75 5.34 -21.65
CA GLY A 39 4.94 4.99 -22.42
C GLY A 39 6.08 4.45 -21.57
N LEU A 40 7.07 3.88 -22.23
CA LEU A 40 8.27 3.33 -21.63
C LEU A 40 9.43 4.33 -21.71
N ILE A 41 10.09 4.54 -20.58
CA ILE A 41 11.33 5.32 -20.44
C ILE A 41 12.40 4.41 -19.87
N ILE A 42 13.61 4.45 -20.39
CA ILE A 42 14.76 3.77 -19.77
C ILE A 42 15.54 4.80 -18.96
N LEU A 43 15.54 4.62 -17.67
CA LEU A 43 16.40 5.36 -16.74
C LEU A 43 17.76 4.65 -16.73
N PRO A 44 18.88 5.33 -17.13
CA PRO A 44 20.18 4.69 -17.14
C PRO A 44 20.70 4.45 -15.72
N LYS A 45 21.65 3.52 -15.57
CA LYS A 45 22.42 3.40 -14.33
C LYS A 45 23.05 4.75 -13.98
N GLY A 46 22.91 5.16 -12.72
CA GLY A 46 23.37 6.46 -12.24
C GLY A 46 22.35 7.59 -12.40
N HIS A 47 21.19 7.33 -13.00
CA HIS A 47 20.12 8.33 -13.09
C HIS A 47 19.70 8.83 -11.71
N VAL A 48 19.64 10.14 -11.53
CA VAL A 48 19.08 10.83 -10.35
C VAL A 48 17.98 11.77 -10.79
N LEU A 49 16.88 11.84 -10.04
CA LEU A 49 15.79 12.79 -10.32
C LEU A 49 16.20 14.23 -10.05
N SER A 50 16.97 14.45 -8.98
CA SER A 50 17.59 15.74 -8.64
C SER A 50 18.79 15.50 -7.73
N GLU A 51 19.67 16.52 -7.63
CA GLU A 51 20.87 16.48 -6.81
C GLU A 51 20.55 16.06 -5.36
N GLY A 52 21.39 15.17 -4.81
CA GLY A 52 21.28 14.65 -3.45
C GLY A 52 20.26 13.54 -3.25
N LEU A 53 19.49 13.15 -4.28
CA LEU A 53 18.62 11.98 -4.22
C LEU A 53 19.39 10.70 -4.60
N ARG A 54 18.84 9.55 -4.20
CA ARG A 54 19.39 8.23 -4.54
C ARG A 54 19.41 8.01 -6.04
N ALA A 55 20.55 7.61 -6.57
CA ALA A 55 20.69 7.19 -7.96
C ALA A 55 20.16 5.76 -8.17
N PHE A 56 19.69 5.47 -9.38
CA PHE A 56 19.39 4.09 -9.79
C PHE A 56 20.71 3.30 -9.99
N GLY A 57 20.89 2.22 -9.23
CA GLY A 57 22.07 1.36 -9.30
C GLY A 57 22.13 0.48 -10.54
N VAL A 58 21.00 0.28 -11.24
CA VAL A 58 20.87 -0.50 -12.47
C VAL A 58 20.05 0.25 -13.51
N PRO A 59 20.22 -0.03 -14.81
CA PRO A 59 19.32 0.47 -15.83
C PRO A 59 17.89 0.00 -15.52
N THR A 60 16.94 0.92 -15.47
CA THR A 60 15.57 0.67 -15.04
C THR A 60 14.58 1.05 -16.13
N ALA A 61 13.73 0.11 -16.51
CA ALA A 61 12.58 0.39 -17.34
C ALA A 61 11.47 1.00 -16.46
N PHE A 62 11.02 2.17 -16.86
CA PHE A 62 9.92 2.90 -16.23
C PHE A 62 8.76 2.94 -17.19
N ASP A 63 7.80 2.01 -17.03
CA ASP A 63 6.55 1.99 -17.78
C ASP A 63 5.56 2.92 -17.07
N ARG A 64 5.20 4.04 -17.74
CA ARG A 64 4.32 5.07 -17.17
C ARG A 64 2.87 4.86 -17.55
N ASP A 65 1.98 5.19 -16.62
CA ASP A 65 0.54 5.26 -16.83
C ASP A 65 -0.02 3.99 -17.51
N VAL A 66 0.46 2.83 -17.07
CA VAL A 66 0.03 1.52 -17.59
C VAL A 66 -1.39 1.25 -17.14
N ALA A 67 -2.29 1.02 -18.11
CA ALA A 67 -3.68 0.66 -17.83
C ALA A 67 -3.78 -0.80 -17.42
N ILE A 68 -4.41 -1.05 -16.27
CA ILE A 68 -4.72 -2.39 -15.74
C ILE A 68 -6.25 -2.55 -15.75
N PRO A 69 -6.80 -3.44 -16.58
CA PRO A 69 -8.24 -3.63 -16.67
C PRO A 69 -8.75 -4.42 -15.45
N MET A 70 -9.84 -3.96 -14.87
CA MET A 70 -10.56 -4.62 -13.80
C MET A 70 -11.73 -5.46 -14.36
N ARG A 71 -12.23 -6.40 -13.57
CA ARG A 71 -13.34 -7.30 -13.93
C ARG A 71 -14.64 -6.58 -14.28
N ASP A 72 -14.85 -5.39 -13.75
CA ASP A 72 -16.01 -4.53 -14.00
C ASP A 72 -15.78 -3.50 -15.11
N SER A 73 -14.75 -3.75 -15.94
CA SER A 73 -14.39 -2.98 -17.16
C SER A 73 -13.81 -1.60 -16.92
N ILE A 74 -13.62 -1.16 -15.67
CA ILE A 74 -12.86 0.06 -15.39
C ILE A 74 -11.36 -0.18 -15.49
N LYS A 75 -10.58 0.89 -15.57
CA LYS A 75 -9.12 0.84 -15.65
C LYS A 75 -8.51 1.53 -14.44
N LEU A 76 -7.56 0.85 -13.83
CA LEU A 76 -6.63 1.48 -12.90
C LEU A 76 -5.33 1.80 -13.63
N TYR A 77 -4.57 2.77 -13.15
CA TYR A 77 -3.32 3.17 -13.77
C TYR A 77 -2.16 3.02 -12.81
N ALA A 78 -1.07 2.44 -13.31
CA ALA A 78 0.15 2.18 -12.58
C ALA A 78 1.38 2.76 -13.26
N ASP A 79 2.38 3.11 -12.47
CA ASP A 79 3.75 3.35 -12.89
C ASP A 79 4.59 2.15 -12.45
N ILE A 80 5.25 1.47 -13.38
CA ILE A 80 5.99 0.24 -13.13
C ILE A 80 7.48 0.50 -13.34
N PHE A 81 8.25 0.31 -12.27
CA PHE A 81 9.71 0.36 -12.28
C PHE A 81 10.25 -1.05 -12.21
N ARG A 82 11.10 -1.44 -13.16
CA ARG A 82 11.69 -2.79 -13.18
C ARG A 82 13.10 -2.77 -13.79
N PRO A 83 14.01 -3.67 -13.41
CA PRO A 83 15.31 -3.78 -14.08
C PRO A 83 15.10 -3.90 -15.61
N ALA A 84 15.85 -3.14 -16.40
CA ALA A 84 15.66 -3.09 -17.87
C ALA A 84 15.82 -4.47 -18.54
N GLY A 85 16.64 -5.35 -17.94
CA GLY A 85 16.83 -6.74 -18.40
C GLY A 85 15.73 -7.73 -17.99
N SER A 86 14.68 -7.29 -17.30
CA SER A 86 13.67 -8.18 -16.72
C SER A 86 12.84 -8.97 -17.75
N ASN A 87 12.80 -8.56 -19.00
CA ASN A 87 12.16 -9.37 -20.06
C ASN A 87 12.91 -10.70 -20.33
N VAL A 88 14.18 -10.79 -19.96
CA VAL A 88 15.00 -12.00 -20.06
C VAL A 88 15.16 -12.65 -18.70
N ALA A 89 15.61 -11.90 -17.69
CA ALA A 89 15.74 -12.35 -16.30
C ALA A 89 14.53 -11.86 -15.48
N LYS A 90 13.45 -12.60 -15.53
CA LYS A 90 12.16 -12.23 -14.89
C LYS A 90 12.31 -11.98 -13.40
N VAL A 91 11.60 -10.97 -12.90
CA VAL A 91 11.65 -10.54 -11.49
C VAL A 91 10.28 -10.61 -10.81
N PRO A 92 10.20 -10.76 -9.49
CA PRO A 92 8.95 -10.62 -8.77
C PRO A 92 8.50 -9.15 -8.73
N ALA A 93 7.19 -8.95 -8.58
CA ALA A 93 6.58 -7.64 -8.43
C ALA A 93 6.24 -7.34 -6.96
N ILE A 94 6.43 -6.09 -6.51
CA ILE A 94 5.96 -5.59 -5.22
C ILE A 94 4.91 -4.49 -5.50
N ILE A 95 3.73 -4.62 -4.89
CA ILE A 95 2.63 -3.66 -5.00
C ILE A 95 2.53 -2.84 -3.71
N PRO A 96 2.84 -1.55 -3.71
CA PRO A 96 2.44 -0.60 -2.68
C PRO A 96 1.07 0.01 -3.04
N TRP A 97 0.00 -0.58 -2.52
CA TRP A 97 -1.38 -0.21 -2.87
C TRP A 97 -1.93 0.93 -2.04
N SER A 98 -2.31 2.05 -2.64
CA SER A 98 -3.05 3.13 -1.97
C SER A 98 -3.61 4.17 -2.95
N PRO A 99 -4.49 5.10 -2.50
CA PRO A 99 -4.98 6.22 -3.30
C PRO A 99 -4.12 7.48 -3.22
N TYR A 100 -2.89 7.42 -2.69
CA TYR A 100 -2.03 8.59 -2.44
C TYR A 100 -1.28 9.13 -3.67
N GLY A 101 -1.64 8.72 -4.88
CA GLY A 101 -0.89 9.03 -6.09
C GLY A 101 0.25 8.04 -6.35
N LYS A 102 0.67 7.90 -7.61
CA LYS A 102 1.64 6.90 -8.04
C LYS A 102 3.08 7.27 -7.68
N THR A 103 3.69 8.11 -8.49
CA THR A 103 5.13 8.36 -8.45
C THR A 103 5.45 9.74 -7.90
N GLY A 104 6.41 9.80 -6.97
CA GLY A 104 6.95 11.04 -6.44
C GLY A 104 6.11 11.69 -5.34
N THR A 105 5.07 11.03 -4.85
CA THR A 105 4.23 11.58 -3.77
C THR A 105 4.87 11.44 -2.38
N GLY A 106 5.80 10.49 -2.21
CA GLY A 106 6.52 10.29 -0.95
C GLY A 106 7.27 11.54 -0.49
N PRO A 107 8.20 12.09 -1.29
CA PRO A 107 8.95 13.26 -0.89
C PRO A 107 8.08 14.47 -0.50
N GLN A 108 7.04 14.75 -1.27
CA GLN A 108 6.15 15.88 -0.99
C GLN A 108 5.40 15.72 0.31
N GLN A 109 4.91 14.52 0.61
CA GLN A 109 4.18 14.25 1.85
C GLN A 109 5.12 14.32 3.05
N TYR A 110 6.32 13.72 2.98
CA TYR A 110 7.28 13.75 4.09
C TYR A 110 7.78 15.18 4.40
N HIS A 111 7.86 16.06 3.42
CA HIS A 111 8.26 17.45 3.64
C HIS A 111 7.20 18.30 4.34
N THR A 112 5.94 17.95 4.23
CA THR A 112 4.82 18.74 4.76
C THR A 112 4.28 18.22 6.09
N MET A 113 4.46 16.91 6.39
CA MET A 113 3.98 16.30 7.61
C MET A 113 4.99 16.40 8.75
N ALA A 114 4.53 16.71 9.95
CA ALA A 114 5.37 16.69 11.14
C ALA A 114 5.57 15.25 11.67
N PRO A 115 6.78 14.86 12.14
CA PRO A 115 8.01 15.64 12.10
C PRO A 115 8.58 15.69 10.67
N PHE A 116 8.90 16.87 10.21
CA PHE A 116 9.33 17.09 8.83
C PHE A 116 10.47 16.15 8.43
N ASN A 117 10.35 15.60 7.21
CA ASN A 117 11.27 14.62 6.62
C ASN A 117 11.45 13.33 7.44
N ALA A 118 10.73 13.14 8.52
CA ALA A 118 10.80 11.94 9.36
C ALA A 118 12.24 11.50 9.75
N GLY A 119 13.21 12.41 9.72
CA GLY A 119 14.63 12.09 9.94
C GLY A 119 15.35 11.43 8.77
N LEU A 120 14.70 11.29 7.60
CA LEU A 120 15.34 10.70 6.42
C LEU A 120 16.38 11.62 5.81
N SER A 121 17.57 11.09 5.55
CA SER A 121 18.53 11.77 4.70
C SER A 121 18.04 11.80 3.26
N ARG A 122 18.29 12.91 2.55
CA ARG A 122 17.83 13.11 1.17
C ARG A 122 18.29 12.01 0.21
N GLY A 123 19.50 11.51 0.37
CA GLY A 123 20.08 10.44 -0.47
C GLY A 123 19.51 9.05 -0.17
N ARG A 124 18.59 8.91 0.76
CA ARG A 124 18.01 7.61 1.09
C ARG A 124 16.92 7.17 0.12
N THR A 125 16.27 8.10 -0.56
CA THR A 125 15.20 7.82 -1.52
C THR A 125 15.49 8.45 -2.89
N SER A 126 14.94 7.85 -3.94
CA SER A 126 15.14 8.31 -5.33
C SER A 126 14.27 9.51 -5.73
N GLY A 127 13.24 9.80 -4.95
CA GLY A 127 12.22 10.79 -5.33
C GLY A 127 11.13 10.22 -6.26
N TYR A 128 11.25 8.96 -6.70
CA TYR A 128 10.23 8.26 -7.48
C TYR A 128 9.29 7.43 -6.62
N GLN A 129 9.58 7.27 -5.32
CA GLN A 129 8.73 6.46 -4.45
C GLN A 129 7.34 7.11 -4.28
N LYS A 130 6.35 6.24 -4.20
CA LYS A 130 5.02 6.57 -3.70
C LYS A 130 5.08 6.83 -2.19
N PHE A 131 4.16 7.63 -1.65
CA PHE A 131 4.07 7.83 -0.20
C PHE A 131 3.88 6.50 0.53
N GLU A 132 4.67 6.27 1.58
CA GLU A 132 4.67 5.04 2.43
C GLU A 132 5.11 3.75 1.72
N ALA A 133 5.75 3.86 0.56
CA ALA A 133 6.09 2.73 -0.30
C ALA A 133 7.60 2.45 -0.39
N PRO A 134 7.99 1.22 -0.73
CA PRO A 134 9.36 0.89 -1.11
C PRO A 134 9.88 1.77 -2.26
N ASP A 135 11.15 2.18 -2.18
CA ASP A 135 11.78 3.05 -3.19
C ASP A 135 12.16 2.28 -4.46
N PRO A 136 11.73 2.73 -5.67
CA PRO A 136 12.02 2.02 -6.90
C PRO A 136 13.52 1.84 -7.22
N ALA A 137 14.36 2.84 -6.93
CA ALA A 137 15.80 2.72 -7.20
C ALA A 137 16.44 1.65 -6.30
N GLU A 138 16.05 1.59 -5.03
CA GLU A 138 16.48 0.56 -4.09
C GLU A 138 16.06 -0.84 -4.55
N TRP A 139 14.79 -1.02 -4.91
CA TRP A 139 14.25 -2.35 -5.15
C TRP A 139 14.53 -2.89 -6.55
N CYS A 140 14.67 -2.03 -7.56
CA CYS A 140 15.15 -2.47 -8.88
C CYS A 140 16.58 -3.01 -8.81
N GLU A 141 17.46 -2.37 -8.03
CA GLU A 141 18.83 -2.86 -7.79
C GLU A 141 18.84 -4.23 -7.10
N ARG A 142 17.85 -4.51 -6.25
CA ARG A 142 17.66 -5.79 -5.56
C ARG A 142 16.95 -6.86 -6.41
N GLY A 143 16.64 -6.55 -7.68
CA GLY A 143 16.00 -7.47 -8.62
C GLY A 143 14.52 -7.67 -8.38
N TYR A 144 13.80 -6.59 -8.08
CA TYR A 144 12.34 -6.53 -7.96
C TYR A 144 11.75 -5.46 -8.88
N ALA A 145 10.52 -5.65 -9.29
CA ALA A 145 9.72 -4.58 -9.88
C ALA A 145 8.88 -3.90 -8.78
N ILE A 146 8.78 -2.56 -8.82
CA ILE A 146 7.86 -1.77 -7.99
C ILE A 146 6.70 -1.30 -8.86
N VAL A 147 5.49 -1.60 -8.44
CA VAL A 147 4.25 -1.27 -9.16
C VAL A 147 3.48 -0.22 -8.37
N ASN A 148 3.81 1.04 -8.58
CA ASN A 148 3.10 2.16 -7.97
C ASN A 148 1.74 2.34 -8.67
N ILE A 149 0.68 1.86 -8.05
CA ILE A 149 -0.67 1.92 -8.61
C ILE A 149 -1.49 3.02 -7.94
N ASP A 150 -2.26 3.76 -8.72
CA ASP A 150 -3.37 4.55 -8.20
C ASP A 150 -4.56 3.64 -7.98
N ALA A 151 -4.97 3.45 -6.74
CA ALA A 151 -6.17 2.69 -6.41
C ALA A 151 -7.41 3.30 -7.10
N ARG A 152 -8.50 2.53 -7.18
CA ARG A 152 -9.78 2.97 -7.76
C ARG A 152 -10.14 4.38 -7.30
N GLY A 153 -10.44 5.25 -8.26
CA GLY A 153 -10.86 6.63 -8.03
C GLY A 153 -9.74 7.64 -7.81
N ALA A 154 -8.49 7.20 -7.57
CA ALA A 154 -7.37 8.10 -7.36
C ALA A 154 -6.65 8.43 -8.68
N GLY A 155 -6.11 9.63 -8.79
CA GLY A 155 -5.38 10.08 -9.98
C GLY A 155 -6.21 9.97 -11.23
N MET A 156 -5.70 9.24 -12.21
CA MET A 156 -6.42 8.95 -13.45
C MET A 156 -7.17 7.61 -13.41
N SER A 157 -7.09 6.84 -12.32
CA SER A 157 -7.84 5.60 -12.14
C SER A 157 -9.34 5.87 -12.04
N GLU A 158 -10.10 5.06 -12.76
CA GLU A 158 -11.56 5.23 -12.88
C GLU A 158 -12.30 4.76 -11.60
N GLY A 159 -13.59 5.14 -11.47
CA GLY A 159 -14.43 4.80 -10.32
C GLY A 159 -14.26 5.76 -9.15
N ASN A 160 -14.71 5.37 -7.95
CA ASN A 160 -14.63 6.19 -6.74
C ASN A 160 -13.79 5.49 -5.67
N ILE A 161 -13.11 6.27 -4.83
CA ILE A 161 -12.34 5.73 -3.70
C ILE A 161 -13.33 5.25 -2.63
N SER A 162 -13.22 3.97 -2.28
CA SER A 162 -13.85 3.39 -1.09
C SER A 162 -12.79 3.14 -0.02
N PHE A 163 -13.18 3.29 1.25
CA PHE A 163 -12.30 2.91 2.36
C PHE A 163 -12.38 1.41 2.59
N TRP A 164 -11.45 0.68 1.98
CA TRP A 164 -11.28 -0.77 2.09
C TRP A 164 -12.53 -1.56 1.65
N GLY A 165 -12.70 -2.76 2.11
CA GLY A 165 -13.87 -3.57 1.78
C GLY A 165 -13.65 -4.51 0.59
N GLN A 166 -14.76 -5.05 0.07
CA GLN A 166 -14.74 -6.09 -0.96
C GLN A 166 -14.23 -5.57 -2.31
N GLN A 167 -14.64 -4.36 -2.71
CA GLN A 167 -14.24 -3.79 -4.00
C GLN A 167 -12.74 -3.61 -4.11
N GLU A 168 -12.09 -3.07 -3.08
CA GLU A 168 -10.64 -2.92 -3.08
C GLU A 168 -9.93 -4.28 -3.13
N ALA A 169 -10.45 -5.28 -2.43
CA ALA A 169 -9.88 -6.64 -2.50
C ALA A 169 -10.00 -7.24 -3.90
N GLU A 170 -11.09 -7.01 -4.62
CA GLU A 170 -11.26 -7.46 -6.01
C GLU A 170 -10.33 -6.73 -6.98
N ASP A 171 -10.13 -5.43 -6.80
CA ASP A 171 -9.18 -4.65 -7.60
C ASP A 171 -7.74 -5.13 -7.40
N ILE A 172 -7.37 -5.45 -6.16
CA ILE A 172 -6.06 -6.05 -5.85
C ILE A 172 -5.93 -7.43 -6.50
N TYR A 173 -6.99 -8.27 -6.45
CA TYR A 173 -6.99 -9.58 -7.09
C TYR A 173 -6.71 -9.46 -8.58
N ASP A 174 -7.46 -8.61 -9.30
CA ASP A 174 -7.33 -8.41 -10.73
C ASP A 174 -5.95 -7.84 -11.11
N THR A 175 -5.42 -6.95 -10.28
CA THR A 175 -4.06 -6.42 -10.43
C THR A 175 -3.00 -7.51 -10.28
N ILE A 176 -3.10 -8.38 -9.28
CA ILE A 176 -2.16 -9.50 -9.09
C ILE A 176 -2.24 -10.48 -10.27
N GLU A 177 -3.45 -10.80 -10.71
CA GLU A 177 -3.69 -11.67 -11.86
C GLU A 177 -3.06 -11.10 -13.13
N TRP A 178 -3.25 -9.79 -13.38
CA TRP A 178 -2.65 -9.10 -14.53
C TRP A 178 -1.11 -9.08 -14.45
N LEU A 179 -0.55 -8.74 -13.29
CA LEU A 179 0.91 -8.67 -13.08
C LEU A 179 1.58 -10.03 -13.24
N SER A 180 0.97 -11.09 -12.72
CA SER A 180 1.53 -12.44 -12.78
C SER A 180 1.72 -12.95 -14.22
N LYS A 181 0.99 -12.39 -15.16
CA LYS A 181 1.02 -12.73 -16.60
C LYS A 181 1.97 -11.84 -17.43
N GLN A 182 2.56 -10.82 -16.82
CA GLN A 182 3.45 -9.92 -17.55
C GLN A 182 4.74 -10.65 -17.97
N PRO A 183 5.26 -10.40 -19.20
CA PRO A 183 6.42 -11.12 -19.72
C PRO A 183 7.68 -10.94 -18.85
N TRP A 184 7.78 -9.84 -18.12
CA TRP A 184 8.89 -9.51 -17.22
C TRP A 184 8.72 -10.08 -15.80
N CYS A 185 7.51 -10.51 -15.43
CA CYS A 185 7.22 -11.02 -14.09
C CYS A 185 7.53 -12.52 -14.00
N ASN A 186 8.14 -12.96 -12.91
CA ASN A 186 8.41 -14.37 -12.64
C ASN A 186 7.19 -15.17 -12.13
N GLY A 187 5.99 -14.53 -12.12
CA GLY A 187 4.75 -15.12 -11.58
C GLY A 187 4.59 -14.97 -10.07
N SER A 188 5.52 -14.27 -9.39
CA SER A 188 5.43 -14.00 -7.95
C SER A 188 5.14 -12.53 -7.69
N VAL A 189 4.15 -12.28 -6.85
CA VAL A 189 3.76 -10.93 -6.42
C VAL A 189 3.83 -10.88 -4.90
N ALA A 190 4.30 -9.75 -4.38
CA ALA A 190 4.26 -9.40 -2.96
C ALA A 190 3.59 -8.04 -2.76
N MET A 191 3.19 -7.73 -1.55
CA MET A 191 2.74 -6.40 -1.17
C MET A 191 3.54 -5.87 0.01
N ALA A 192 3.80 -4.56 0.03
CA ALA A 192 4.55 -3.89 1.08
C ALA A 192 4.12 -2.43 1.25
N GLY A 193 4.35 -1.87 2.42
CA GLY A 193 4.17 -0.46 2.76
C GLY A 193 3.40 -0.25 4.05
N ASN A 194 3.38 1.01 4.50
CA ASN A 194 2.78 1.44 5.75
C ASN A 194 1.32 1.87 5.58
N SER A 195 0.60 1.99 6.68
CA SER A 195 -0.70 2.65 6.80
C SER A 195 -1.73 2.09 5.80
N TRP A 196 -2.29 2.89 4.89
CA TRP A 196 -3.23 2.39 3.87
C TRP A 196 -2.65 1.20 3.10
N LEU A 197 -1.37 1.26 2.73
CA LEU A 197 -0.70 0.21 1.99
C LEU A 197 -0.65 -1.10 2.79
N SER A 198 -0.55 -1.01 4.10
CA SER A 198 -0.62 -2.15 5.02
C SER A 198 -2.05 -2.67 5.18
N ILE A 199 -2.99 -1.76 5.38
CA ILE A 199 -4.40 -2.08 5.58
C ILE A 199 -4.98 -2.79 4.34
N ALA A 200 -4.64 -2.32 3.14
CA ALA A 200 -5.04 -2.95 1.88
C ALA A 200 -4.57 -4.41 1.77
N GLN A 201 -3.37 -4.71 2.26
CA GLN A 201 -2.83 -6.08 2.27
C GLN A 201 -3.68 -7.01 3.15
N ILE A 202 -3.95 -6.61 4.38
CA ILE A 202 -4.73 -7.44 5.31
C ILE A 202 -6.22 -7.45 4.94
N ASN A 203 -6.76 -6.37 4.35
CA ASN A 203 -8.09 -6.34 3.78
C ASN A 203 -8.23 -7.38 2.66
N PHE A 204 -7.30 -7.39 1.72
CA PHE A 204 -7.25 -8.39 0.66
C PHE A 204 -7.19 -9.81 1.23
N ALA A 205 -6.19 -10.10 2.06
CA ALA A 205 -5.94 -11.45 2.58
C ALA A 205 -7.07 -11.97 3.49
N SER A 206 -7.87 -11.08 4.09
CA SER A 206 -9.03 -11.45 4.90
C SER A 206 -10.28 -11.81 4.08
N ARG A 207 -10.31 -11.46 2.80
CA ARG A 207 -11.47 -11.60 1.90
C ARG A 207 -11.21 -12.53 0.73
N LEU A 208 -10.01 -12.46 0.17
CA LEU A 208 -9.61 -13.19 -1.04
C LEU A 208 -8.20 -13.78 -0.89
N SER A 209 -7.87 -14.69 -1.78
CA SER A 209 -6.53 -15.23 -1.95
C SER A 209 -6.19 -15.34 -3.42
N HIS A 210 -4.90 -15.25 -3.76
CA HIS A 210 -4.44 -15.41 -5.14
C HIS A 210 -3.15 -16.25 -5.17
N PRO A 211 -3.01 -17.25 -6.06
CA PRO A 211 -1.86 -18.16 -6.06
C PRO A 211 -0.53 -17.47 -6.39
N ALA A 212 -0.55 -16.37 -7.13
CA ALA A 212 0.64 -15.58 -7.43
C ALA A 212 1.09 -14.68 -6.25
N LEU A 213 0.23 -14.40 -5.27
CA LEU A 213 0.61 -13.63 -4.08
C LEU A 213 1.40 -14.53 -3.13
N LYS A 214 2.68 -14.22 -2.94
CA LYS A 214 3.62 -15.07 -2.19
C LYS A 214 3.94 -14.59 -0.80
N ALA A 215 3.86 -13.29 -0.55
CA ALA A 215 4.22 -12.70 0.73
C ALA A 215 3.56 -11.34 0.95
N LEU A 216 3.25 -11.04 2.20
CA LEU A 216 2.72 -9.76 2.65
C LEU A 216 3.64 -9.17 3.73
N ALA A 217 3.94 -7.88 3.59
CA ALA A 217 4.66 -7.09 4.59
C ALA A 217 3.78 -5.91 5.06
N PRO A 218 2.71 -6.18 5.84
CA PRO A 218 1.80 -5.15 6.31
C PRO A 218 2.41 -4.42 7.51
N TRP A 219 2.92 -3.23 7.27
CA TRP A 219 3.58 -2.41 8.25
C TRP A 219 2.64 -1.31 8.75
N GLU A 220 2.44 -1.23 10.06
CA GLU A 220 1.57 -0.23 10.71
C GLU A 220 0.11 -0.29 10.19
N SER A 221 -0.68 -1.25 10.69
CA SER A 221 -2.02 -1.56 10.20
C SER A 221 -3.13 -1.20 11.17
N LEU A 222 -4.35 -1.05 10.68
CA LEU A 222 -5.58 -1.02 11.48
C LEU A 222 -6.55 -2.12 10.99
N THR A 223 -7.49 -2.52 11.83
CA THR A 223 -8.41 -3.63 11.51
C THR A 223 -9.89 -3.27 11.60
N ASP A 224 -10.22 -2.27 12.37
CA ASP A 224 -11.60 -1.83 12.59
C ASP A 224 -11.67 -0.30 12.47
N PRO A 225 -12.04 0.22 11.29
CA PRO A 225 -12.12 1.67 11.08
C PRO A 225 -13.01 2.38 12.10
N TYR A 226 -14.12 1.76 12.49
CA TYR A 226 -15.00 2.35 13.48
C TYR A 226 -14.33 2.48 14.86
N ARG A 227 -13.75 1.38 15.39
CA ARG A 227 -13.17 1.35 16.74
C ARG A 227 -11.72 1.83 16.82
N ASP A 228 -10.96 1.65 15.73
CA ASP A 228 -9.53 2.03 15.71
C ASP A 228 -9.35 3.51 15.33
N THR A 229 -10.28 4.06 14.55
CA THR A 229 -10.14 5.41 13.97
C THR A 229 -11.33 6.33 14.31
N MET A 230 -12.56 5.94 13.95
CA MET A 230 -13.72 6.85 13.95
C MET A 230 -14.26 7.13 15.36
N THR A 231 -14.26 6.13 16.25
CA THR A 231 -14.84 6.25 17.60
C THR A 231 -13.93 5.61 18.64
N ARG A 232 -12.68 6.07 18.72
CA ARG A 232 -11.70 5.51 19.65
C ARG A 232 -12.16 5.69 21.11
N GLY A 233 -12.29 4.56 21.84
CA GLY A 233 -12.80 4.58 23.20
C GLY A 233 -14.26 5.07 23.31
N GLY A 234 -15.04 4.99 22.21
CA GLY A 234 -16.41 5.49 22.16
C GLY A 234 -16.54 6.99 21.92
N MET A 235 -15.43 7.68 21.70
CA MET A 235 -15.43 9.13 21.41
C MET A 235 -15.27 9.37 19.92
N PRO A 236 -16.13 10.16 19.25
CA PRO A 236 -15.94 10.58 17.88
C PRO A 236 -14.60 11.36 17.78
N TYR A 237 -13.61 10.75 17.13
CA TYR A 237 -12.25 11.32 17.17
C TYR A 237 -11.90 12.12 15.92
N ASN A 238 -12.69 12.12 14.79
CA ASN A 238 -11.87 12.23 13.64
C ASN A 238 -12.42 12.89 12.39
N ARG A 239 -13.26 13.86 12.49
CA ARG A 239 -13.48 14.77 11.36
C ARG A 239 -12.16 15.36 10.85
N ALA A 240 -11.23 15.66 11.77
CA ALA A 240 -9.91 16.14 11.43
C ALA A 240 -9.07 15.05 10.74
N PHE A 241 -9.10 13.79 11.23
CA PHE A 241 -8.38 12.68 10.62
C PHE A 241 -8.88 12.35 9.22
N GLN A 242 -10.20 12.21 9.04
CA GLN A 242 -10.81 11.98 7.73
C GLN A 242 -10.41 13.08 6.74
N LYS A 243 -10.49 14.35 7.17
CA LYS A 243 -10.05 15.49 6.35
C LYS A 243 -8.57 15.40 5.99
N LEU A 244 -7.71 15.00 6.94
CA LEU A 244 -6.28 14.82 6.70
C LEU A 244 -6.02 13.72 5.65
N ILE A 245 -6.68 12.58 5.76
CA ILE A 245 -6.51 11.46 4.82
C ILE A 245 -7.01 11.83 3.43
N ILE A 246 -8.22 12.37 3.30
CA ILE A 246 -8.77 12.79 1.99
C ILE A 246 -7.93 13.90 1.37
N SER A 247 -7.28 14.75 2.19
CA SER A 247 -6.39 15.78 1.66
C SER A 247 -5.16 15.25 0.92
N GLY A 248 -4.86 13.96 1.04
CA GLY A 248 -3.82 13.29 0.26
C GLY A 248 -4.32 12.71 -1.07
N PHE A 249 -5.62 12.82 -1.38
CA PHE A 249 -6.22 12.25 -2.58
C PHE A 249 -6.52 13.31 -3.61
N ALA A 250 -6.35 12.99 -4.88
CA ALA A 250 -6.70 13.85 -5.99
C ALA A 250 -7.21 13.01 -7.18
N GLY A 251 -8.02 13.62 -8.04
CA GLY A 251 -8.55 12.99 -9.23
C GLY A 251 -9.88 13.57 -9.68
N PRO A 252 -10.40 13.19 -10.84
CA PRO A 252 -11.69 13.65 -11.33
C PRO A 252 -12.90 13.03 -10.60
N ASN A 253 -12.66 12.10 -9.68
CA ASN A 253 -13.65 11.25 -9.05
C ASN A 253 -14.04 11.71 -7.63
N TYR A 254 -14.56 10.80 -6.83
CA TYR A 254 -15.04 11.05 -5.47
C TYR A 254 -14.40 10.06 -4.49
N ALA A 255 -14.33 10.44 -3.22
CA ALA A 255 -13.96 9.56 -2.12
C ALA A 255 -15.11 9.41 -1.13
N GLU A 256 -15.29 8.21 -0.61
CA GLU A 256 -16.24 7.92 0.46
C GLU A 256 -15.92 8.78 1.70
N ASN A 257 -16.95 9.36 2.32
CA ASN A 257 -16.80 10.25 3.48
C ASN A 257 -17.23 9.55 4.78
N LEU A 258 -16.25 8.90 5.44
CA LEU A 258 -16.53 8.18 6.69
C LEU A 258 -16.95 9.11 7.84
N SER A 259 -16.51 10.38 7.82
CA SER A 259 -16.93 11.34 8.86
C SER A 259 -18.42 11.66 8.79
N GLU A 260 -18.92 11.91 7.58
CA GLU A 260 -20.36 12.14 7.39
C GLU A 260 -21.15 10.83 7.56
N MET A 261 -20.56 9.69 7.21
CA MET A 261 -21.18 8.39 7.53
C MET A 261 -21.30 8.17 9.03
N LEU A 262 -20.31 8.61 9.83
CA LEU A 262 -20.40 8.53 11.28
C LEU A 262 -21.52 9.43 11.85
N ASP A 263 -21.74 10.60 11.28
CA ASP A 263 -22.86 11.48 11.67
C ASP A 263 -24.23 10.83 11.37
N LYS A 264 -24.34 10.12 10.24
CA LYS A 264 -25.57 9.39 9.87
C LYS A 264 -25.74 8.07 10.62
N ARG A 265 -24.64 7.38 10.92
CA ARG A 265 -24.59 6.06 11.54
C ARG A 265 -23.66 6.08 12.74
N PRO A 266 -24.07 6.76 13.84
CA PRO A 266 -23.18 6.97 15.00
C PRO A 266 -22.94 5.70 15.82
N LEU A 267 -23.79 4.69 15.66
CA LEU A 267 -23.61 3.39 16.32
C LEU A 267 -23.07 2.36 15.33
N TYR A 268 -22.39 1.34 15.87
CA TYR A 268 -21.90 0.24 15.07
C TYR A 268 -23.05 -0.56 14.46
N ASP A 269 -23.03 -0.68 13.14
CA ASP A 269 -24.06 -1.36 12.36
C ASP A 269 -23.45 -2.17 11.18
N SER A 270 -24.28 -2.63 10.25
CA SER A 270 -23.83 -3.41 9.07
C SER A 270 -22.88 -2.63 8.16
N PHE A 271 -23.01 -1.31 8.06
CA PHE A 271 -22.08 -0.48 7.29
C PHE A 271 -20.67 -0.55 7.88
N TRP A 272 -20.53 -0.32 9.19
CA TRP A 272 -19.24 -0.40 9.86
C TRP A 272 -18.68 -1.83 9.88
N GLU A 273 -19.53 -2.86 10.01
CA GLU A 273 -19.12 -4.26 9.88
C GLU A 273 -18.60 -4.56 8.46
N SER A 274 -19.14 -3.96 7.41
CA SER A 274 -18.66 -4.13 6.03
C SER A 274 -17.24 -3.59 5.83
N LYS A 275 -16.83 -2.61 6.63
CA LYS A 275 -15.50 -2.01 6.63
C LYS A 275 -14.50 -2.73 7.55
N ARG A 276 -14.97 -3.56 8.47
CA ARG A 276 -14.12 -4.31 9.38
C ARG A 276 -13.29 -5.35 8.61
N ILE A 277 -12.00 -5.41 8.92
CA ILE A 277 -11.08 -6.39 8.37
C ILE A 277 -11.04 -7.59 9.29
N LYS A 278 -11.59 -8.70 8.82
CA LYS A 278 -11.71 -9.97 9.57
C LYS A 278 -10.38 -10.73 9.52
N THR A 279 -9.38 -10.25 10.25
CA THR A 279 -8.03 -10.82 10.22
C THR A 279 -7.98 -12.29 10.63
N GLU A 280 -8.99 -12.77 11.35
CA GLU A 280 -9.23 -14.18 11.65
C GLU A 280 -9.51 -15.05 10.41
N ASN A 281 -9.80 -14.44 9.26
CA ASN A 281 -9.98 -15.12 7.98
C ASN A 281 -8.69 -15.20 7.15
N ILE A 282 -7.64 -14.50 7.54
CA ILE A 282 -6.35 -14.58 6.84
C ILE A 282 -5.80 -15.99 6.97
N GLY A 283 -5.68 -16.66 5.83
CA GLY A 283 -5.18 -18.03 5.73
C GLY A 283 -3.65 -18.11 5.83
N ASP A 284 -3.10 -19.25 5.40
CA ASP A 284 -1.67 -19.52 5.51
C ASP A 284 -0.86 -18.84 4.40
N ILE A 285 -0.73 -17.51 4.49
CA ILE A 285 0.17 -16.69 3.69
C ILE A 285 1.29 -16.15 4.57
N PRO A 286 2.55 -16.08 4.10
CA PRO A 286 3.63 -15.44 4.86
C PRO A 286 3.30 -13.99 5.18
N LEU A 287 3.41 -13.62 6.47
CA LEU A 287 3.11 -12.30 7.01
C LEU A 287 4.31 -11.75 7.79
N TYR A 288 4.90 -10.66 7.33
CA TYR A 288 5.90 -9.92 8.09
C TYR A 288 5.32 -8.59 8.55
N LEU A 289 4.81 -8.58 9.78
CA LEU A 289 4.12 -7.45 10.40
C LEU A 289 5.07 -6.51 11.13
N LEU A 290 4.80 -5.21 11.03
CA LEU A 290 5.41 -4.19 11.85
C LEU A 290 4.37 -3.49 12.73
N ALA A 291 4.84 -3.08 13.90
CA ALA A 291 4.16 -2.14 14.78
C ALA A 291 5.18 -1.21 15.43
N SER A 292 4.81 0.04 15.67
CA SER A 292 5.59 0.95 16.51
C SER A 292 4.97 1.13 17.88
N TYR A 293 5.74 1.61 18.83
CA TYR A 293 5.22 1.97 20.16
C TYR A 293 4.40 3.27 20.14
N SER A 294 4.64 4.12 19.12
CA SER A 294 4.15 5.50 19.10
C SER A 294 2.96 5.73 18.16
N SER A 295 2.62 4.77 17.29
CA SER A 295 1.53 4.95 16.35
C SER A 295 0.17 4.79 17.02
N GLY A 296 -0.47 5.92 17.32
CA GLY A 296 -1.81 5.93 17.89
C GLY A 296 -2.88 5.33 16.99
N LEU A 297 -2.62 5.20 15.68
CA LEU A 297 -3.57 4.67 14.70
C LEU A 297 -3.39 3.17 14.45
N HIS A 298 -2.15 2.69 14.44
CA HIS A 298 -1.81 1.41 13.82
C HIS A 298 -1.37 0.32 14.81
N THR A 299 -0.80 0.68 15.96
CA THR A 299 -0.26 -0.28 16.92
C THR A 299 -1.29 -1.35 17.29
N LYS A 300 -2.52 -0.94 17.65
CA LYS A 300 -3.59 -1.87 18.04
C LYS A 300 -3.94 -2.86 16.92
N GLY A 301 -4.12 -2.37 15.68
CA GLY A 301 -4.48 -3.21 14.54
C GLY A 301 -3.37 -4.17 14.12
N SER A 302 -2.11 -3.73 14.17
CA SER A 302 -0.95 -4.58 13.89
C SER A 302 -0.84 -5.74 14.88
N PHE A 303 -0.96 -5.47 16.19
CA PHE A 303 -0.98 -6.52 17.21
C PHE A 303 -2.21 -7.44 17.09
N HIS A 304 -3.37 -6.87 16.77
CA HIS A 304 -4.58 -7.66 16.56
C HIS A 304 -4.41 -8.64 15.40
N THR A 305 -3.90 -8.16 14.27
CA THR A 305 -3.61 -8.99 13.10
C THR A 305 -2.65 -10.12 13.44
N PHE A 306 -1.55 -9.85 14.15
CA PHE A 306 -0.61 -10.89 14.55
C PHE A 306 -1.25 -11.97 15.41
N ARG A 307 -2.13 -11.59 16.35
CA ARG A 307 -2.79 -12.55 17.24
C ARG A 307 -3.86 -13.40 16.56
N THR A 308 -4.58 -12.84 15.59
CA THR A 308 -5.80 -13.47 15.04
C THR A 308 -5.60 -14.13 13.67
N ALA A 309 -4.64 -13.67 12.86
CA ALA A 309 -4.34 -14.30 11.57
C ALA A 309 -3.93 -15.76 11.77
N LYS A 310 -4.49 -16.66 10.95
CA LYS A 310 -4.25 -18.11 11.06
C LYS A 310 -2.94 -18.57 10.42
N SER A 311 -2.22 -17.69 9.75
CA SER A 311 -0.94 -18.06 9.15
C SER A 311 0.03 -18.64 10.18
N SER A 312 0.60 -19.81 9.86
CA SER A 312 1.71 -20.41 10.60
C SER A 312 3.04 -19.69 10.35
N ARG A 313 3.13 -18.92 9.27
CA ARG A 313 4.33 -18.19 8.80
C ARG A 313 4.15 -16.70 9.02
N LYS A 314 4.13 -16.27 10.29
CA LYS A 314 3.94 -14.87 10.66
C LYS A 314 5.01 -14.40 11.64
N TRP A 315 5.52 -13.20 11.37
CA TRP A 315 6.53 -12.52 12.18
C TRP A 315 6.04 -11.13 12.55
N LEU A 316 6.35 -10.71 13.78
CA LEU A 316 6.07 -9.37 14.27
C LEU A 316 7.36 -8.71 14.73
N ARG A 317 7.64 -7.53 14.21
CA ARG A 317 8.68 -6.63 14.73
C ARG A 317 8.01 -5.40 15.33
N VAL A 318 8.39 -5.04 16.55
CA VAL A 318 7.95 -3.82 17.22
C VAL A 318 9.15 -2.89 17.38
N HIS A 319 9.05 -1.67 16.86
CA HIS A 319 10.14 -0.71 16.80
C HIS A 319 9.78 0.63 17.50
N PRO A 320 10.80 1.39 17.97
CA PRO A 320 10.61 2.64 18.68
C PRO A 320 10.63 3.87 17.78
N TYR A 321 10.92 3.69 16.49
CA TYR A 321 11.15 4.78 15.56
C TYR A 321 9.84 5.36 15.04
N GLN A 322 9.95 6.52 14.39
CA GLN A 322 8.91 7.03 13.53
C GLN A 322 8.78 6.10 12.30
N GLU A 323 7.54 5.77 11.92
CA GLU A 323 7.25 4.71 10.93
C GLU A 323 7.90 4.92 9.57
N TRP A 324 7.90 6.15 9.05
CA TRP A 324 8.50 6.46 7.75
C TRP A 324 10.03 6.44 7.79
N TYR A 325 10.64 6.81 8.91
CA TYR A 325 12.09 6.65 9.11
C TYR A 325 12.48 5.17 9.10
N ASP A 326 11.75 4.34 9.83
CA ASP A 326 12.01 2.90 9.92
C ASP A 326 11.89 2.21 8.57
N LEU A 327 10.90 2.58 7.75
CA LEU A 327 10.66 2.00 6.41
C LEU A 327 11.91 2.04 5.51
N TYR A 328 12.69 3.11 5.60
CA TYR A 328 13.84 3.33 4.70
C TYR A 328 15.21 3.07 5.35
N ARG A 329 15.26 2.51 6.55
CA ARG A 329 16.53 2.13 7.17
C ARG A 329 17.19 1.00 6.37
N PRO A 330 18.52 1.08 6.07
CA PRO A 330 19.22 0.07 5.27
C PRO A 330 19.04 -1.35 5.79
N GLU A 331 19.24 -1.54 7.10
CA GLU A 331 19.13 -2.84 7.75
C GLU A 331 17.71 -3.42 7.69
N ILE A 332 16.68 -2.54 7.66
CA ILE A 332 15.29 -2.97 7.55
C ILE A 332 14.94 -3.33 6.10
N THR A 333 15.47 -2.57 5.15
CA THR A 333 15.35 -2.91 3.73
C THR A 333 16.04 -4.24 3.40
N ASP A 334 17.24 -4.48 3.97
CA ASP A 334 17.97 -5.74 3.81
C ASP A 334 17.20 -6.92 4.42
N GLU A 335 16.60 -6.72 5.57
CA GLU A 335 15.77 -7.74 6.20
C GLU A 335 14.51 -8.04 5.39
N LEU A 336 13.81 -7.01 4.90
CA LEU A 336 12.66 -7.16 4.03
C LEU A 336 13.02 -7.86 2.71
N GLN A 337 14.21 -7.58 2.15
CA GLN A 337 14.72 -8.30 0.99
C GLN A 337 14.90 -9.79 1.29
N ARG A 338 15.52 -10.15 2.42
CA ARG A 338 15.69 -11.56 2.81
C ARG A 338 14.34 -12.27 2.92
N TYR A 339 13.33 -11.60 3.48
CA TYR A 339 11.97 -12.13 3.56
C TYR A 339 11.38 -12.36 2.17
N PHE A 340 11.43 -11.38 1.28
CA PHE A 340 10.90 -11.52 -0.09
C PHE A 340 11.74 -12.48 -0.95
N ASP A 341 13.05 -12.49 -0.81
CA ASP A 341 13.91 -13.46 -1.51
C ASP A 341 13.50 -14.91 -1.18
N ARG A 342 13.15 -15.17 0.07
CA ARG A 342 12.65 -16.48 0.48
C ARG A 342 11.35 -16.87 -0.23
N TYR A 343 10.37 -15.98 -0.25
CA TYR A 343 9.01 -16.33 -0.72
C TYR A 343 8.75 -16.01 -2.18
N CYS A 344 9.39 -14.98 -2.75
CA CYS A 344 9.15 -14.58 -4.14
C CYS A 344 10.20 -15.09 -5.12
N LYS A 345 11.42 -15.43 -4.64
CA LYS A 345 12.50 -15.98 -5.46
C LYS A 345 12.84 -17.42 -5.10
N GLY A 346 12.29 -17.98 -4.01
CA GLY A 346 12.57 -19.34 -3.55
C GLY A 346 13.99 -19.55 -3.00
N ILE A 347 14.64 -18.48 -2.55
CA ILE A 347 16.02 -18.56 -2.03
C ILE A 347 15.98 -19.11 -0.60
N GLU A 348 16.69 -20.23 -0.39
CA GLU A 348 16.86 -20.84 0.93
C GLU A 348 17.89 -20.05 1.76
N ASN A 349 17.42 -19.01 2.45
CA ASN A 349 18.27 -18.13 3.27
C ASN A 349 18.10 -18.33 4.78
N GLY A 350 17.28 -19.31 5.16
CA GLY A 350 17.03 -19.67 6.56
C GLY A 350 16.10 -18.70 7.29
N TRP A 351 15.26 -17.94 6.57
CA TRP A 351 14.36 -16.94 7.17
C TRP A 351 13.54 -17.53 8.33
N GLU A 352 12.87 -18.66 8.12
CA GLU A 352 11.96 -19.29 9.08
C GLU A 352 12.67 -19.76 10.37
N HIS A 353 13.96 -20.12 10.27
CA HIS A 353 14.73 -20.67 11.39
C HIS A 353 15.57 -19.62 12.12
N LYS A 354 16.00 -18.58 11.39
CA LYS A 354 16.91 -17.55 11.92
C LYS A 354 16.19 -16.30 12.41
N THR A 355 14.93 -16.10 11.98
CA THR A 355 14.15 -14.92 12.35
C THR A 355 13.19 -15.26 13.48
N PRO A 356 13.38 -14.71 14.69
CA PRO A 356 12.44 -14.92 15.78
C PRO A 356 11.03 -14.47 15.39
N PRO A 357 9.98 -15.22 15.74
CA PRO A 357 8.62 -14.88 15.36
C PRO A 357 8.13 -13.57 15.96
N VAL A 358 8.66 -13.17 17.11
CA VAL A 358 8.37 -11.87 17.73
C VAL A 358 9.68 -11.21 18.15
N ARG A 359 9.85 -9.94 17.74
CA ARG A 359 10.99 -9.11 18.13
C ARG A 359 10.50 -7.78 18.65
N LEU A 360 10.92 -7.44 19.86
CA LEU A 360 10.57 -6.20 20.53
C LEU A 360 11.83 -5.35 20.72
N SER A 361 11.77 -4.10 20.37
CA SER A 361 12.79 -3.13 20.76
C SER A 361 12.56 -2.74 22.21
N LEU A 362 13.55 -2.93 23.06
CA LEU A 362 13.49 -2.43 24.43
C LEU A 362 13.86 -0.94 24.41
N LEU A 363 13.00 -0.13 25.02
CA LEU A 363 13.30 1.28 25.24
C LEU A 363 14.22 1.36 26.46
N GLY A 364 15.46 1.87 26.27
CA GLY A 364 16.38 2.17 27.35
C GLY A 364 16.08 3.52 28.00
N PHE A 365 16.62 3.73 29.17
CA PHE A 365 16.62 5.02 29.86
C PHE A 365 17.82 5.84 29.43
#